data_09f97908206601a704a34542b7f32570
#
_entry.id   09f97908206601a704a34542b7f32570
#
_cell.length_a   1.000
_cell.length_b   1.000
_cell.length_c   1.000
_cell.angle_alpha   90.00
_cell.angle_beta   90.00
_cell.angle_gamma   90.00
#
_symmetry.space_group_name_H-M   'P 1'
#
loop_
_entity.id
_entity.type
_entity.pdbx_description
1 polymer ?
#
loop_
_entity_poly.entity_id
_entity_poly.type
_entity_poly.pdbx_seq_one_letter_code
_entity_poly.pdbx_strand_id
1 'polypeptide(L)'
;MIIRPELRALRGDDTPQRQAQRAIGAVYETWRRAGLAAGLDTEMAAFAEGAVLEDLPMLAALFAPEGDSARRLVMDLVERLLAQLAGDPLGQAPLRYSADDAIASLVLARHDTATLLLQSVEGSGLARRPAPVSVSFAAVETYERVLAGTG
;
A
#
# COMPACT_ATOMS: atom_id res chain seq x y z
N MET A 1 -5.62 31.55 -1.26
CA MET A 1 -5.87 30.09 -1.09
C MET A 1 -7.35 29.87 -0.80
N ILE A 2 -8.07 29.22 -1.69
CA ILE A 2 -9.52 28.94 -1.52
C ILE A 2 -9.62 27.64 -0.72
N ILE A 3 -10.08 27.73 0.53
CA ILE A 3 -10.38 26.54 1.35
C ILE A 3 -11.79 26.07 0.99
N ARG A 4 -11.94 24.79 0.64
CA ARG A 4 -13.24 24.19 0.33
C ARG A 4 -14.21 24.34 1.50
N PRO A 5 -15.52 24.59 1.23
CA PRO A 5 -16.53 24.80 2.27
C PRO A 5 -16.59 23.65 3.29
N GLU A 6 -16.46 22.41 2.82
CA GLU A 6 -16.48 21.19 3.64
C GLU A 6 -15.35 21.22 4.69
N LEU A 7 -14.15 21.66 4.30
CA LEU A 7 -13.01 21.78 5.22
C LEU A 7 -13.18 22.91 6.24
N ARG A 8 -13.96 23.96 5.90
CA ARG A 8 -14.32 25.01 6.86
C ARG A 8 -15.29 24.51 7.92
N ALA A 9 -16.26 23.69 7.52
CA ALA A 9 -17.26 23.12 8.42
C ALA A 9 -16.63 22.23 9.50
N LEU A 10 -15.52 21.53 9.20
CA LEU A 10 -14.80 20.69 10.15
C LEU A 10 -14.23 21.41 11.39
N ARG A 11 -14.14 22.74 11.35
CA ARG A 11 -13.74 23.51 12.54
C ARG A 11 -14.74 23.46 13.69
N GLY A 12 -16.01 23.24 13.38
CA GLY A 12 -17.11 23.19 14.37
C GLY A 12 -17.61 21.77 14.64
N ASP A 13 -17.50 20.88 13.66
CA ASP A 13 -17.98 19.49 13.77
C ASP A 13 -17.14 18.57 12.88
N ASP A 14 -16.44 17.60 13.47
CA ASP A 14 -15.64 16.59 12.80
C ASP A 14 -16.40 15.29 12.50
N THR A 15 -17.70 15.24 12.84
CA THR A 15 -18.55 14.07 12.61
C THR A 15 -18.58 13.64 11.14
N PRO A 16 -18.68 14.54 10.14
CA PRO A 16 -18.64 14.15 8.73
C PRO A 16 -17.31 13.47 8.36
N GLN A 17 -16.18 13.98 8.84
CA GLN A 17 -14.88 13.37 8.59
C GLN A 17 -14.76 11.98 9.22
N ARG A 18 -15.23 11.81 10.46
CA ARG A 18 -15.24 10.49 11.11
C ARG A 18 -16.16 9.49 10.40
N GLN A 19 -17.28 9.94 9.83
CA GLN A 19 -18.15 9.09 9.03
C GLN A 19 -17.46 8.68 7.73
N ALA A 20 -16.89 9.62 7.00
CA ALA A 20 -16.10 9.36 5.80
C ALA A 20 -14.94 8.38 6.07
N GLN A 21 -14.22 8.58 7.16
CA GLN A 21 -13.12 7.69 7.55
C GLN A 21 -13.58 6.26 7.88
N ARG A 22 -14.74 6.10 8.53
CA ARG A 22 -15.33 4.78 8.76
C ARG A 22 -15.76 4.11 7.46
N ALA A 23 -16.36 4.86 6.55
CA ALA A 23 -16.82 4.34 5.27
C ALA A 23 -15.64 3.81 4.42
N ILE A 24 -14.57 4.59 4.29
CA ILE A 24 -13.40 4.14 3.53
C ILE A 24 -12.66 3.00 4.23
N GLY A 25 -12.63 2.99 5.56
CA GLY A 25 -12.11 1.86 6.35
C GLY A 25 -12.88 0.57 6.08
N ALA A 26 -14.22 0.64 5.99
CA ALA A 26 -15.06 -0.52 5.66
C ALA A 26 -14.81 -1.04 4.24
N VAL A 27 -14.55 -0.17 3.28
CA VAL A 27 -14.15 -0.57 1.90
C VAL A 27 -12.83 -1.34 1.93
N TYR A 28 -11.83 -0.85 2.65
CA TYR A 28 -10.54 -1.52 2.79
C TYR A 28 -10.68 -2.90 3.49
N GLU A 29 -11.43 -2.99 4.57
CA GLU A 29 -11.67 -4.25 5.26
C GLU A 29 -12.46 -5.26 4.41
N THR A 30 -13.38 -4.78 3.56
CA THR A 30 -14.09 -5.64 2.60
C THR A 30 -13.13 -6.17 1.53
N TRP A 31 -12.24 -5.31 1.03
CA TRP A 31 -11.21 -5.72 0.08
C TRP A 31 -10.30 -6.79 0.68
N ARG A 32 -9.80 -6.61 1.92
CA ARG A 32 -8.93 -7.58 2.61
C ARG A 32 -9.54 -8.96 2.75
N ARG A 33 -10.88 -9.05 2.77
CA ARG A 33 -11.61 -10.33 2.92
C ARG A 33 -12.07 -10.94 1.60
N ALA A 34 -11.73 -10.35 0.47
CA ALA A 34 -12.24 -10.75 -0.82
C ALA A 34 -11.12 -11.02 -1.84
N GLY A 35 -11.42 -11.85 -2.82
CA GLY A 35 -10.57 -12.08 -3.99
C GLY A 35 -9.12 -12.47 -3.64
N LEU A 36 -8.18 -11.80 -4.30
CA LEU A 36 -6.75 -12.04 -4.11
C LEU A 36 -6.22 -11.58 -2.74
N ALA A 37 -6.93 -10.72 -2.04
CA ALA A 37 -6.49 -10.24 -0.73
C ALA A 37 -6.90 -11.16 0.43
N ALA A 38 -7.88 -12.06 0.23
CA ALA A 38 -8.48 -12.83 1.31
C ALA A 38 -7.51 -13.74 2.08
N GLY A 39 -6.46 -14.22 1.45
CA GLY A 39 -5.44 -15.06 2.09
C GLY A 39 -4.19 -14.31 2.56
N LEU A 40 -4.11 -13.00 2.25
CA LEU A 40 -2.88 -12.23 2.41
C LEU A 40 -2.39 -12.19 3.87
N ASP A 41 -3.28 -11.98 4.81
CA ASP A 41 -2.92 -11.91 6.24
C ASP A 41 -2.39 -13.25 6.76
N THR A 42 -3.00 -14.36 6.34
CA THR A 42 -2.58 -15.70 6.77
C THR A 42 -1.20 -16.04 6.22
N GLU A 43 -0.96 -15.78 4.93
CA GLU A 43 0.34 -16.05 4.32
C GLU A 43 1.43 -15.09 4.80
N MET A 44 1.10 -13.81 5.06
CA MET A 44 2.01 -12.86 5.67
C MET A 44 2.40 -13.28 7.10
N ALA A 45 1.48 -13.84 7.87
CA ALA A 45 1.78 -14.40 9.18
C ALA A 45 2.75 -15.58 9.09
N ALA A 46 2.46 -16.54 8.20
CA ALA A 46 3.32 -17.71 7.98
C ALA A 46 4.72 -17.28 7.48
N PHE A 47 4.79 -16.28 6.59
CA PHE A 47 6.07 -15.73 6.11
C PHE A 47 6.85 -15.07 7.25
N ALA A 48 6.22 -14.32 8.13
CA ALA A 48 6.85 -13.73 9.32
C ALA A 48 7.39 -14.79 10.30
N GLU A 49 6.77 -15.97 10.33
CA GLU A 49 7.20 -17.14 11.11
C GLU A 49 8.30 -17.96 10.42
N GLY A 50 8.72 -17.59 9.21
CA GLY A 50 9.82 -18.21 8.48
C GLY A 50 9.42 -19.23 7.43
N ALA A 51 8.14 -19.28 7.01
CA ALA A 51 7.75 -20.04 5.83
C ALA A 51 8.41 -19.46 4.58
N VAL A 52 8.87 -20.32 3.67
CA VAL A 52 9.48 -19.90 2.41
C VAL A 52 8.41 -19.44 1.42
N LEU A 53 8.75 -18.47 0.57
CA LEU A 53 7.79 -17.85 -0.35
C LEU A 53 7.09 -18.85 -1.26
N GLU A 54 7.80 -19.90 -1.71
CA GLU A 54 7.31 -20.94 -2.61
C GLU A 54 6.17 -21.78 -2.01
N ASP A 55 6.12 -21.87 -0.69
CA ASP A 55 5.06 -22.60 0.04
C ASP A 55 3.82 -21.73 0.32
N LEU A 56 3.85 -20.47 -0.09
CA LEU A 56 2.82 -19.45 0.13
C LEU A 56 2.20 -19.06 -1.23
N PRO A 57 1.21 -19.81 -1.73
CA PRO A 57 0.79 -19.73 -3.14
C PRO A 57 0.30 -18.35 -3.57
N MET A 58 -0.34 -17.61 -2.68
CA MET A 58 -0.79 -16.27 -3.01
C MET A 58 0.37 -15.28 -3.06
N LEU A 59 1.25 -15.26 -2.05
CA LEU A 59 2.44 -14.42 -2.06
C LEU A 59 3.36 -14.79 -3.22
N ALA A 60 3.60 -16.09 -3.45
CA ALA A 60 4.38 -16.54 -4.61
C ALA A 60 3.78 -16.03 -5.94
N ALA A 61 2.45 -16.04 -6.09
CA ALA A 61 1.80 -15.54 -7.28
C ALA A 61 1.94 -14.00 -7.46
N LEU A 62 2.10 -13.24 -6.37
CA LEU A 62 2.36 -11.79 -6.46
C LEU A 62 3.77 -11.51 -6.98
N PHE A 63 4.74 -12.35 -6.65
CA PHE A 63 6.14 -12.18 -7.04
C PHE A 63 6.55 -13.04 -8.26
N ALA A 64 5.67 -13.86 -8.78
CA ALA A 64 5.94 -14.66 -9.96
C ALA A 64 6.34 -13.77 -11.16
N PRO A 65 7.41 -14.12 -11.90
CA PRO A 65 7.89 -13.29 -13.02
C PRO A 65 6.84 -13.14 -14.13
N GLU A 66 6.00 -14.13 -14.30
CA GLU A 66 4.88 -14.13 -15.23
C GLU A 66 3.55 -13.99 -14.48
N GLY A 67 2.53 -13.46 -15.16
CA GLY A 67 1.21 -13.23 -14.58
C GLY A 67 0.95 -11.78 -14.15
N ASP A 68 -0.27 -11.52 -13.74
CA ASP A 68 -0.77 -10.18 -13.41
C ASP A 68 -1.35 -10.05 -11.99
N SER A 69 -1.14 -11.07 -11.14
CA SER A 69 -1.75 -11.14 -9.79
C SER A 69 -1.44 -9.91 -8.94
N ALA A 70 -0.19 -9.46 -8.91
CA ALA A 70 0.20 -8.26 -8.16
C ALA A 70 -0.48 -7.01 -8.72
N ARG A 71 -0.52 -6.87 -10.05
CA ARG A 71 -1.20 -5.75 -10.70
C ARG A 71 -2.70 -5.75 -10.39
N ARG A 72 -3.36 -6.91 -10.50
CA ARG A 72 -4.79 -7.04 -10.17
C ARG A 72 -5.09 -6.72 -8.72
N LEU A 73 -4.26 -7.21 -7.79
CA LEU A 73 -4.40 -6.90 -6.37
C LEU A 73 -4.38 -5.39 -6.11
N VAL A 74 -3.39 -4.69 -6.68
CA VAL A 74 -3.22 -3.24 -6.52
C VAL A 74 -4.37 -2.49 -7.19
N MET A 75 -4.73 -2.84 -8.43
CA MET A 75 -5.80 -2.15 -9.18
C MET A 75 -7.15 -2.30 -8.51
N ASP A 76 -7.52 -3.50 -8.04
CA ASP A 76 -8.78 -3.73 -7.30
C ASP A 76 -8.85 -2.86 -6.04
N LEU A 77 -7.76 -2.74 -5.28
CA LEU A 77 -7.70 -1.84 -4.13
C LEU A 77 -7.89 -0.38 -4.52
N VAL A 78 -7.12 0.08 -5.52
CA VAL A 78 -7.14 1.48 -5.97
C VAL A 78 -8.50 1.87 -6.49
N GLU A 79 -9.13 1.05 -7.34
CA GLU A 79 -10.47 1.30 -7.89
C GLU A 79 -11.52 1.45 -6.80
N ARG A 80 -11.52 0.57 -5.79
CA ARG A 80 -12.45 0.64 -4.66
C ARG A 80 -12.24 1.90 -3.81
N LEU A 81 -10.98 2.24 -3.49
CA LEU A 81 -10.68 3.42 -2.70
C LEU A 81 -11.02 4.71 -3.47
N LEU A 82 -10.71 4.78 -4.76
CA LEU A 82 -11.04 5.95 -5.59
C LEU A 82 -12.55 6.13 -5.75
N ALA A 83 -13.30 5.05 -5.94
CA ALA A 83 -14.77 5.11 -6.02
C ALA A 83 -15.37 5.69 -4.72
N GLN A 84 -14.87 5.26 -3.55
CA GLN A 84 -15.32 5.78 -2.26
C GLN A 84 -14.94 7.26 -2.08
N LEU A 85 -13.69 7.63 -2.40
CA LEU A 85 -13.21 9.00 -2.24
C LEU A 85 -13.87 9.99 -3.22
N ALA A 86 -14.28 9.53 -4.40
CA ALA A 86 -15.04 10.35 -5.34
C ALA A 86 -16.44 10.74 -4.79
N GLY A 87 -17.05 9.83 -4.02
CA GLY A 87 -18.33 10.09 -3.35
C GLY A 87 -18.20 10.85 -2.03
N ASP A 88 -17.04 10.74 -1.36
CA ASP A 88 -16.80 11.36 -0.05
C ASP A 88 -15.35 11.85 0.09
N PRO A 89 -15.08 13.09 -0.31
CA PRO A 89 -13.72 13.64 -0.36
C PRO A 89 -13.09 13.94 1.02
N LEU A 90 -13.81 13.75 2.12
CA LEU A 90 -13.29 13.92 3.48
C LEU A 90 -12.61 12.66 4.01
N GLY A 91 -12.78 11.53 3.34
CA GLY A 91 -12.12 10.28 3.68
C GLY A 91 -10.63 10.30 3.32
N GLN A 92 -9.86 9.49 4.03
CA GLN A 92 -8.45 9.24 3.74
C GLN A 92 -8.22 7.74 3.63
N ALA A 93 -7.45 7.30 2.64
CA ALA A 93 -7.12 5.89 2.50
C ALA A 93 -6.47 5.37 3.79
N PRO A 94 -6.95 4.24 4.37
CA PRO A 94 -6.47 3.72 5.65
C PRO A 94 -5.15 2.95 5.51
N LEU A 95 -4.24 3.49 4.70
CA LEU A 95 -2.95 2.89 4.37
C LEU A 95 -1.81 3.77 4.88
N ARG A 96 -0.76 3.15 5.37
CA ARG A 96 0.46 3.89 5.72
C ARG A 96 1.17 4.31 4.45
N TYR A 97 1.39 5.60 4.34
CA TYR A 97 2.08 6.23 3.22
C TYR A 97 3.30 7.00 3.73
N SER A 98 4.40 6.90 3.01
CA SER A 98 5.57 7.74 3.18
C SER A 98 6.12 8.13 1.82
N ALA A 99 6.64 9.33 1.70
CA ALA A 99 7.30 9.79 0.49
C ALA A 99 8.45 10.73 0.83
N ASP A 100 9.47 10.66 0.02
CA ASP A 100 10.53 11.65 -0.09
C ASP A 100 10.70 12.09 -1.57
N ASP A 101 11.79 12.77 -1.90
CA ASP A 101 12.03 13.32 -3.23
C ASP A 101 12.22 12.25 -4.33
N ALA A 102 12.43 11.01 -3.98
CA ALA A 102 12.75 9.94 -4.92
C ALA A 102 11.87 8.68 -4.76
N ILE A 103 11.36 8.42 -3.57
CA ILE A 103 10.65 7.18 -3.26
C ILE A 103 9.36 7.51 -2.55
N ALA A 104 8.25 6.97 -3.07
CA ALA A 104 6.98 6.92 -2.37
C ALA A 104 6.63 5.47 -2.05
N SER A 105 6.23 5.20 -0.82
CA SER A 105 5.92 3.85 -0.33
C SER A 105 4.53 3.80 0.29
N LEU A 106 3.78 2.76 -0.04
CA LEU A 106 2.47 2.47 0.49
C LEU A 106 2.47 1.07 1.09
N VAL A 107 2.15 0.94 2.37
CA VAL A 107 2.05 -0.36 3.04
C VAL A 107 0.69 -0.99 2.69
N LEU A 108 0.71 -2.09 1.96
CA LEU A 108 -0.49 -2.85 1.57
C LEU A 108 -0.92 -3.82 2.67
N ALA A 109 0.05 -4.52 3.28
CA ALA A 109 -0.19 -5.41 4.40
C ALA A 109 1.05 -5.46 5.30
N ARG A 110 0.84 -5.75 6.57
CA ARG A 110 1.92 -5.96 7.53
C ARG A 110 1.50 -6.98 8.57
N HIS A 111 2.40 -7.91 8.86
CA HIS A 111 2.28 -8.83 9.97
C HIS A 111 3.64 -9.00 10.63
N ASP A 112 3.75 -8.62 11.90
CA ASP A 112 4.98 -8.63 12.68
C ASP A 112 6.19 -8.05 11.91
N THR A 113 7.17 -8.88 11.58
CA THR A 113 8.39 -8.51 10.82
C THR A 113 8.19 -8.45 9.32
N ALA A 114 7.13 -9.09 8.78
CA ALA A 114 6.84 -9.10 7.34
C ALA A 114 6.03 -7.87 6.92
N THR A 115 6.42 -7.25 5.81
CA THR A 115 5.72 -6.08 5.25
C THR A 115 5.60 -6.19 3.74
N LEU A 116 4.39 -6.07 3.21
CA LEU A 116 4.12 -5.94 1.79
C LEU A 116 3.96 -4.47 1.42
N LEU A 117 4.80 -4.00 0.52
CA LEU A 117 4.87 -2.60 0.08
C LEU A 117 4.54 -2.47 -1.40
N LEU A 118 3.88 -1.37 -1.77
CA LEU A 118 3.91 -0.81 -3.11
C LEU A 118 4.84 0.40 -3.09
N GLN A 119 5.83 0.42 -3.98
CA GLN A 119 6.78 1.53 -4.08
C GLN A 119 6.75 2.15 -5.48
N SER A 120 6.87 3.47 -5.53
CA SER A 120 7.16 4.23 -6.73
C SER A 120 8.53 4.86 -6.58
N VAL A 121 9.39 4.68 -7.56
CA VAL A 121 10.76 5.21 -7.56
C VAL A 121 10.91 6.19 -8.72
N GLU A 122 11.34 7.41 -8.42
CA GLU A 122 11.63 8.42 -9.43
C GLU A 122 13.14 8.49 -9.68
N GLY A 123 13.58 8.06 -10.88
CA GLY A 123 14.99 8.00 -11.24
C GLY A 123 15.70 9.36 -11.18
N SER A 124 15.01 10.46 -11.50
CA SER A 124 15.55 11.82 -11.37
C SER A 124 15.80 12.23 -9.92
N GLY A 125 14.95 11.79 -9.01
CA GLY A 125 15.11 11.97 -7.56
C GLY A 125 16.30 11.16 -7.03
N LEU A 126 16.43 9.90 -7.44
CA LEU A 126 17.57 9.05 -7.08
C LEU A 126 18.90 9.63 -7.54
N ALA A 127 18.97 10.14 -8.77
CA ALA A 127 20.18 10.72 -9.33
C ALA A 127 20.68 11.98 -8.58
N ARG A 128 19.77 12.67 -7.85
CA ARG A 128 20.13 13.83 -7.01
C ARG A 128 20.58 13.46 -5.61
N ARG A 129 20.42 12.21 -5.19
CA ARG A 129 20.86 11.78 -3.86
C ARG A 129 22.38 11.73 -3.79
N PRO A 130 22.99 12.22 -2.70
CA PRO A 130 24.41 12.04 -2.49
C PRO A 130 24.73 10.54 -2.36
N ALA A 131 25.92 10.16 -2.83
CA ALA A 131 26.39 8.79 -2.64
C ALA A 131 26.41 8.45 -1.15
N PRO A 132 25.96 7.25 -0.73
CA PRO A 132 25.98 6.86 0.67
C PRO A 132 27.44 6.78 1.17
N VAL A 133 27.71 7.41 2.30
CA VAL A 133 29.03 7.38 2.96
C VAL A 133 29.25 6.09 3.76
N SER A 134 28.21 5.32 4.01
CA SER A 134 28.26 4.02 4.67
C SER A 134 27.18 3.10 4.11
N VAL A 135 27.44 1.80 4.12
CA VAL A 135 26.47 0.77 3.76
C VAL A 135 26.10 0.03 5.04
N SER A 136 24.81 0.00 5.38
CA SER A 136 24.29 -0.85 6.44
C SER A 136 23.68 -2.10 5.82
N PHE A 137 24.01 -3.26 6.38
CA PHE A 137 23.38 -4.52 6.01
C PHE A 137 22.32 -4.85 7.06
N ALA A 138 21.09 -5.04 6.63
CA ALA A 138 20.04 -5.61 7.46
C ALA A 138 19.92 -7.10 7.14
N ALA A 139 19.72 -7.93 8.15
CA ALA A 139 19.39 -9.34 7.95
C ALA A 139 17.90 -9.47 7.59
N VAL A 140 17.57 -9.08 6.36
CA VAL A 140 16.21 -9.13 5.82
C VAL A 140 16.24 -9.88 4.50
N GLU A 141 15.19 -10.65 4.25
CA GLU A 141 14.88 -11.24 2.96
C GLU A 141 13.93 -10.31 2.23
N THR A 142 14.23 -9.98 0.97
CA THR A 142 13.44 -9.05 0.17
C THR A 142 13.11 -9.68 -1.17
N TYR A 143 11.84 -9.67 -1.53
CA TYR A 143 11.34 -10.05 -2.85
C TYR A 143 10.77 -8.81 -3.52
N GLU A 144 11.13 -8.60 -4.79
CA GLU A 144 10.71 -7.42 -5.54
C GLU A 144 10.10 -7.82 -6.89
N ARG A 145 9.08 -7.07 -7.31
CA ARG A 145 8.48 -7.19 -8.64
C ARG A 145 8.17 -5.82 -9.22
N VAL A 146 8.64 -5.58 -10.41
CA VAL A 146 8.31 -4.37 -11.19
C VAL A 146 6.90 -4.52 -11.79
N LEU A 147 5.99 -3.60 -11.46
CA LEU A 147 4.62 -3.57 -11.98
C LEU A 147 4.45 -2.64 -13.17
N ALA A 148 5.23 -1.56 -13.22
CA ALA A 148 5.24 -0.59 -14.31
C ALA A 148 6.60 0.11 -14.38
N GLY A 149 6.98 0.57 -15.56
CA GLY A 149 8.29 1.22 -15.78
C GLY A 149 9.37 0.24 -16.25
N THR A 150 10.59 0.74 -16.29
CA THR A 150 11.81 -0.05 -16.58
C THR A 150 12.65 -0.09 -15.31
N GLY A 151 13.02 -1.28 -14.88
CA GLY A 151 13.97 -1.47 -13.78
C GLY A 151 15.40 -1.20 -14.21
#